data_7cea7bcf5d8dfad6cdc2c4a8b138b3a8
#
_entry.id   7cea7bcf5d8dfad6cdc2c4a8b138b3a8
#
_cell.length_a   1.000
_cell.length_b   1.000
_cell.length_c   1.000
_cell.angle_alpha   90.00
_cell.angle_beta   90.00
_cell.angle_gamma   90.00
#
_symmetry.space_group_name_H-M   'P 1'
#
loop_
_entity.id
_entity.type
_entity.pdbx_description
1 polymer ?
#
loop_
_entity_poly.entity_id
_entity_poly.type
_entity_poly.pdbx_seq_one_letter_code
_entity_poly.pdbx_strand_id
1 'polypeptide(L)'
;MRNLSRPNRTDNHTVGLIPARWESTRFPGKPLALINDVPMIRRVYEQAAKCQELDSIVVLTDDERINDYCSKNEMRCVMIVEDVRSGTDRCAKALELLDGNVFVNIQGDEPLINPDAIDSLIENHTGGVSNAYVDIDDDYKLHDKNVVKVAIGTPQLLKTYALHYSRLPISNKQQLGLYAFDRDMLEMFPNLPVGENEKSESVEMLRYVENGLKVRMTKVKDEGLSVDTIEDLRRVEEYIKNV
;
A
#
# COMPACT_ATOMS: atom_id res chain seq x y z
N MET A 1 -7.20 26.07 -17.90
CA MET A 1 -7.02 25.49 -19.25
C MET A 1 -6.27 24.18 -19.09
N ARG A 2 -7.00 23.06 -19.02
CA ARG A 2 -6.42 21.72 -19.04
C ARG A 2 -6.79 21.10 -20.38
N ASN A 3 -5.88 21.09 -21.33
CA ASN A 3 -6.01 20.28 -22.53
C ASN A 3 -4.62 20.02 -23.11
N LEU A 4 -4.02 18.95 -22.65
CA LEU A 4 -2.98 18.24 -23.41
C LEU A 4 -3.47 16.80 -23.47
N SER A 5 -4.01 16.44 -24.63
CA SER A 5 -4.38 15.07 -24.98
C SER A 5 -3.19 14.14 -24.79
N ARG A 6 -3.22 13.34 -23.74
CA ARG A 6 -2.30 12.20 -23.56
C ARG A 6 -2.61 11.18 -24.66
N PRO A 7 -1.62 10.70 -25.41
CA PRO A 7 -1.86 9.65 -26.38
C PRO A 7 -2.14 8.33 -25.64
N ASN A 8 -3.29 7.73 -25.93
CA ASN A 8 -3.68 6.34 -25.59
C ASN A 8 -3.47 5.92 -24.14
N ARG A 9 -4.24 6.48 -23.20
CA ARG A 9 -4.61 5.73 -22.02
C ARG A 9 -5.60 4.66 -22.52
N THR A 10 -5.16 3.39 -22.56
CA THR A 10 -6.08 2.26 -22.73
C THR A 10 -7.18 2.40 -21.67
N ASP A 11 -8.38 1.86 -21.91
CA ASP A 11 -9.59 1.93 -21.05
C ASP A 11 -9.41 1.36 -19.62
N ASN A 12 -8.23 1.48 -19.03
CA ASN A 12 -7.87 0.99 -17.72
C ASN A 12 -8.28 1.99 -16.65
N HIS A 13 -9.37 1.70 -15.96
CA HIS A 13 -9.80 2.42 -14.77
C HIS A 13 -8.96 1.94 -13.56
N THR A 14 -8.12 2.84 -13.01
CA THR A 14 -7.22 2.57 -11.88
C THR A 14 -7.83 3.09 -10.58
N VAL A 15 -8.00 2.20 -9.60
CA VAL A 15 -8.64 2.50 -8.31
C VAL A 15 -7.63 2.40 -7.17
N GLY A 16 -7.43 3.50 -6.44
CA GLY A 16 -6.69 3.50 -5.18
C GLY A 16 -7.57 2.95 -4.05
N LEU A 17 -7.09 1.95 -3.33
CA LEU A 17 -7.75 1.31 -2.21
C LEU A 17 -6.95 1.59 -0.93
N ILE A 18 -7.60 2.16 0.09
CA ILE A 18 -6.98 2.48 1.38
C ILE A 18 -7.63 1.62 2.47
N PRO A 19 -7.08 0.43 2.79
CA PRO A 19 -7.61 -0.40 3.86
C PRO A 19 -7.35 0.25 5.23
N ALA A 20 -8.41 0.39 6.03
CA ALA A 20 -8.39 1.04 7.33
C ALA A 20 -9.29 0.27 8.31
N ARG A 21 -8.69 -0.50 9.24
CA ARG A 21 -9.41 -1.19 10.30
C ARG A 21 -9.28 -0.47 11.63
N TRP A 22 -10.34 -0.55 12.44
CA TRP A 22 -10.29 0.01 13.79
C TRP A 22 -9.41 -0.80 14.73
N GLU A 23 -9.57 -2.13 14.69
CA GLU A 23 -8.84 -3.03 15.57
C GLU A 23 -7.38 -3.16 15.12
N SER A 24 -6.50 -2.68 15.96
CA SER A 24 -5.06 -2.86 15.86
C SER A 24 -4.54 -3.18 17.26
N THR A 25 -3.82 -4.28 17.41
CA THR A 25 -3.30 -4.73 18.73
C THR A 25 -2.31 -3.72 19.32
N ARG A 26 -1.50 -3.09 18.51
CA ARG A 26 -0.48 -2.11 18.91
C ARG A 26 -1.01 -0.69 19.05
N PHE A 27 -2.00 -0.33 18.27
CA PHE A 27 -2.54 1.03 18.24
C PHE A 27 -4.04 1.02 17.82
N PRO A 28 -4.98 0.73 18.75
CA PRO A 28 -6.42 0.76 18.46
C PRO A 28 -6.88 2.15 17.99
N GLY A 29 -7.75 2.17 16.97
CA GLY A 29 -8.25 3.43 16.42
C GLY A 29 -7.22 4.22 15.58
N LYS A 30 -6.11 3.58 15.22
CA LYS A 30 -5.00 4.15 14.44
C LYS A 30 -5.45 5.02 13.25
N PRO A 31 -6.42 4.63 12.40
CA PRO A 31 -6.83 5.45 11.25
C PRO A 31 -7.36 6.84 11.62
N LEU A 32 -7.97 7.00 12.78
CA LEU A 32 -8.48 8.28 13.27
C LEU A 32 -7.54 8.98 14.27
N ALA A 33 -6.35 8.41 14.53
CA ALA A 33 -5.34 9.08 15.35
C ALA A 33 -4.89 10.38 14.68
N LEU A 34 -4.76 11.42 15.48
CA LEU A 34 -4.39 12.74 14.98
C LEU A 34 -2.88 12.86 14.81
N ILE A 35 -2.46 13.33 13.67
CA ILE A 35 -1.11 13.77 13.36
C ILE A 35 -1.20 15.28 13.11
N ASN A 36 -0.69 16.10 14.02
CA ASN A 36 -0.87 17.56 13.97
C ASN A 36 -2.31 17.94 13.60
N ASP A 37 -3.28 17.55 14.45
CA ASP A 37 -4.72 17.82 14.36
C ASP A 37 -5.46 17.25 13.12
N VAL A 38 -4.81 16.48 12.28
CA VAL A 38 -5.42 15.83 11.10
C VAL A 38 -5.40 14.31 11.26
N PRO A 39 -6.54 13.61 11.17
CA PRO A 39 -6.57 12.14 11.24
C PRO A 39 -5.69 11.50 10.19
N MET A 40 -5.01 10.41 10.57
CA MET A 40 -4.06 9.71 9.71
C MET A 40 -4.68 9.28 8.38
N ILE A 41 -5.89 8.70 8.40
CA ILE A 41 -6.58 8.25 7.19
C ILE A 41 -6.83 9.39 6.19
N ARG A 42 -7.11 10.60 6.70
CA ARG A 42 -7.28 11.78 5.87
C ARG A 42 -5.99 12.18 5.18
N ARG A 43 -4.85 12.12 5.88
CA ARG A 43 -3.54 12.42 5.30
C ARG A 43 -3.22 11.46 4.16
N VAL A 44 -3.41 10.15 4.36
CA VAL A 44 -3.22 9.14 3.30
C VAL A 44 -4.14 9.44 2.11
N TYR A 45 -5.42 9.70 2.36
CA TYR A 45 -6.39 10.02 1.31
C TYR A 45 -6.01 11.27 0.52
N GLU A 46 -5.62 12.35 1.22
CA GLU A 46 -5.20 13.62 0.60
C GLU A 46 -3.90 13.48 -0.20
N GLN A 47 -2.97 12.60 0.22
CA GLN A 47 -1.79 12.29 -0.59
C GLN A 47 -2.17 11.51 -1.85
N ALA A 48 -2.98 10.47 -1.72
CA ALA A 48 -3.48 9.71 -2.85
C ALA A 48 -4.28 10.59 -3.85
N ALA A 49 -5.05 11.57 -3.35
CA ALA A 49 -5.82 12.49 -4.19
C ALA A 49 -4.97 13.46 -5.04
N LYS A 50 -3.67 13.57 -4.76
CA LYS A 50 -2.73 14.36 -5.58
C LYS A 50 -2.19 13.57 -6.77
N CYS A 51 -2.35 12.25 -6.77
CA CYS A 51 -1.90 11.37 -7.85
C CYS A 51 -2.59 11.69 -9.17
N GLN A 52 -1.85 11.54 -10.25
CA GLN A 52 -2.34 11.80 -11.58
C GLN A 52 -2.84 10.51 -12.27
N GLU A 53 -2.34 9.36 -11.84
CA GLU A 53 -2.63 8.07 -12.44
C GLU A 53 -3.78 7.30 -11.76
N LEU A 54 -4.30 7.80 -10.63
CA LEU A 54 -5.53 7.28 -10.01
C LEU A 54 -6.78 7.94 -10.60
N ASP A 55 -7.76 7.16 -10.99
CA ASP A 55 -9.08 7.63 -11.46
C ASP A 55 -10.06 7.80 -10.29
N SER A 56 -9.92 6.99 -9.26
CA SER A 56 -10.73 7.08 -8.05
C SER A 56 -10.00 6.52 -6.83
N ILE A 57 -10.44 6.94 -5.63
CA ILE A 57 -9.86 6.52 -4.35
C ILE A 57 -11.00 6.08 -3.45
N VAL A 58 -10.82 4.96 -2.75
CA VAL A 58 -11.83 4.39 -1.85
C VAL A 58 -11.17 3.94 -0.56
N VAL A 59 -11.67 4.41 0.57
CA VAL A 59 -11.34 3.87 1.90
C VAL A 59 -12.13 2.60 2.13
N LEU A 60 -11.49 1.55 2.65
CA LEU A 60 -12.12 0.27 2.93
C LEU A 60 -12.04 0.01 4.44
N THR A 61 -13.18 -0.05 5.12
CA THR A 61 -13.21 -0.19 6.57
C THR A 61 -14.25 -1.22 7.04
N ASP A 62 -14.09 -1.71 8.26
CA ASP A 62 -15.05 -2.54 8.99
C ASP A 62 -15.73 -1.79 10.13
N ASP A 63 -15.44 -0.50 10.30
CA ASP A 63 -15.86 0.26 11.48
C ASP A 63 -16.65 1.52 11.12
N GLU A 64 -17.82 1.66 11.72
CA GLU A 64 -18.73 2.79 11.49
C GLU A 64 -18.11 4.15 11.83
N ARG A 65 -17.20 4.23 12.82
CA ARG A 65 -16.54 5.49 13.20
C ARG A 65 -15.66 6.03 12.07
N ILE A 66 -15.00 5.12 11.34
CA ILE A 66 -14.17 5.48 10.17
C ILE A 66 -15.09 5.83 9.00
N ASN A 67 -16.14 5.06 8.76
CA ASN A 67 -17.14 5.33 7.73
C ASN A 67 -17.83 6.68 7.92
N ASP A 68 -18.26 6.98 9.15
CA ASP A 68 -18.86 8.26 9.53
C ASP A 68 -17.90 9.44 9.31
N TYR A 69 -16.62 9.25 9.68
CA TYR A 69 -15.59 10.27 9.43
C TYR A 69 -15.42 10.51 7.93
N CYS A 70 -15.31 9.47 7.14
CA CYS A 70 -15.17 9.57 5.69
C CYS A 70 -16.37 10.29 5.06
N SER A 71 -17.59 9.91 5.45
CA SER A 71 -18.82 10.52 4.94
C SER A 71 -18.92 12.02 5.25
N LYS A 72 -18.55 12.43 6.48
CA LYS A 72 -18.53 13.84 6.89
C LYS A 72 -17.47 14.68 6.17
N ASN A 73 -16.46 14.05 5.61
CA ASN A 73 -15.33 14.73 4.95
C ASN A 73 -15.27 14.46 3.43
N GLU A 74 -16.37 14.01 2.83
CA GLU A 74 -16.51 13.77 1.39
C GLU A 74 -15.48 12.76 0.82
N MET A 75 -15.00 11.85 1.67
CA MET A 75 -14.12 10.76 1.29
C MET A 75 -14.96 9.53 0.92
N ARG A 76 -14.78 8.99 -0.28
CA ARG A 76 -15.47 7.75 -0.68
C ARG A 76 -15.03 6.61 0.22
N CYS A 77 -15.99 5.92 0.83
CA CYS A 77 -15.76 4.80 1.74
C CYS A 77 -16.69 3.65 1.43
N VAL A 78 -16.19 2.43 1.60
CA VAL A 78 -16.95 1.18 1.47
C VAL A 78 -16.75 0.36 2.73
N MET A 79 -17.86 -0.11 3.31
CA MET A 79 -17.84 -1.00 4.45
C MET A 79 -17.60 -2.44 3.99
N ILE A 80 -16.56 -3.06 4.56
CA ILE A 80 -16.22 -4.48 4.40
C ILE A 80 -16.26 -5.11 5.79
N VAL A 81 -17.41 -5.62 6.15
CA VAL A 81 -17.71 -6.13 7.52
C VAL A 81 -17.24 -7.56 7.73
N GLU A 82 -16.89 -8.28 6.67
CA GLU A 82 -16.36 -9.63 6.77
C GLU A 82 -15.02 -9.64 7.49
N ASP A 83 -14.81 -10.67 8.29
CA ASP A 83 -13.51 -10.92 8.91
C ASP A 83 -12.48 -11.32 7.85
N VAL A 84 -11.51 -10.46 7.64
CA VAL A 84 -10.44 -10.65 6.65
C VAL A 84 -9.07 -10.65 7.34
N ARG A 85 -8.17 -11.47 6.82
CA ARG A 85 -6.86 -11.71 7.45
C ARG A 85 -5.93 -10.51 7.32
N SER A 86 -6.02 -9.76 6.22
CA SER A 86 -5.04 -8.73 5.87
C SER A 86 -5.67 -7.54 5.14
N GLY A 87 -4.87 -6.49 4.92
CA GLY A 87 -5.27 -5.33 4.11
C GLY A 87 -5.54 -5.72 2.66
N THR A 88 -4.73 -6.60 2.08
CA THR A 88 -4.92 -7.08 0.71
C THR A 88 -6.15 -8.00 0.59
N ASP A 89 -6.46 -8.83 1.59
CA ASP A 89 -7.73 -9.60 1.61
C ASP A 89 -8.94 -8.64 1.65
N ARG A 90 -8.86 -7.50 2.37
CA ARG A 90 -9.91 -6.46 2.38
C ARG A 90 -10.07 -5.80 1.03
N CYS A 91 -8.96 -5.50 0.36
CA CYS A 91 -8.97 -4.97 -1.00
C CYS A 91 -9.63 -5.94 -1.99
N ALA A 92 -9.32 -7.23 -1.88
CA ALA A 92 -9.92 -8.26 -2.72
C ALA A 92 -11.44 -8.36 -2.55
N LYS A 93 -11.94 -8.29 -1.30
CA LYS A 93 -13.38 -8.27 -1.02
C LYS A 93 -14.10 -7.06 -1.62
N ALA A 94 -13.46 -5.92 -1.66
CA ALA A 94 -14.03 -4.71 -2.25
C ALA A 94 -14.29 -4.81 -3.76
N LEU A 95 -13.67 -5.75 -4.47
CA LEU A 95 -13.85 -5.94 -5.92
C LEU A 95 -15.29 -6.31 -6.31
N GLU A 96 -16.06 -6.91 -5.40
CA GLU A 96 -17.47 -7.20 -5.60
C GLU A 96 -18.33 -5.92 -5.74
N LEU A 97 -17.83 -4.78 -5.22
CA LEU A 97 -18.53 -3.50 -5.13
C LEU A 97 -17.89 -2.40 -6.00
N LEU A 98 -16.76 -2.69 -6.62
CA LEU A 98 -15.97 -1.69 -7.36
C LEU A 98 -15.65 -2.16 -8.77
N ASP A 99 -15.83 -1.24 -9.71
CA ASP A 99 -15.37 -1.40 -11.08
C ASP A 99 -13.93 -0.87 -11.21
N GLY A 100 -13.11 -1.56 -11.99
CA GLY A 100 -11.71 -1.18 -12.25
C GLY A 100 -10.94 -2.33 -12.87
N ASN A 101 -9.82 -2.00 -13.50
CA ASN A 101 -8.91 -2.96 -14.15
C ASN A 101 -7.63 -3.12 -13.34
N VAL A 102 -7.13 -2.00 -12.78
CA VAL A 102 -5.97 -1.95 -11.92
C VAL A 102 -6.37 -1.42 -10.55
N PHE A 103 -5.93 -2.08 -9.51
CA PHE A 103 -6.19 -1.72 -8.12
C PHE A 103 -4.89 -1.47 -7.38
N VAL A 104 -4.80 -0.32 -6.74
CA VAL A 104 -3.60 0.09 -6.00
C VAL A 104 -3.92 0.08 -4.50
N ASN A 105 -3.34 -0.88 -3.77
CA ASN A 105 -3.42 -0.91 -2.32
C ASN A 105 -2.40 0.09 -1.74
N ILE A 106 -2.91 1.12 -1.10
CA ILE A 106 -2.17 2.19 -0.41
C ILE A 106 -2.41 2.00 1.08
N GLN A 107 -1.40 1.60 1.83
CA GLN A 107 -1.58 1.29 3.24
C GLN A 107 -2.06 2.52 4.02
N GLY A 108 -3.12 2.33 4.81
CA GLY A 108 -3.76 3.40 5.60
C GLY A 108 -2.91 3.93 6.76
N ASP A 109 -1.71 3.43 6.93
CA ASP A 109 -0.73 3.82 7.95
C ASP A 109 0.54 4.50 7.37
N GLU A 110 0.50 4.89 6.10
CA GLU A 110 1.56 5.67 5.45
C GLU A 110 1.09 7.13 5.18
N PRO A 111 0.97 7.98 6.22
CA PRO A 111 0.37 9.32 6.11
C PRO A 111 1.18 10.31 5.27
N LEU A 112 2.41 9.99 4.94
CA LEU A 112 3.33 10.79 4.13
C LEU A 112 3.68 10.12 2.81
N ILE A 113 2.91 9.10 2.39
CA ILE A 113 3.14 8.45 1.09
C ILE A 113 3.29 9.48 -0.02
N ASN A 114 4.34 9.36 -0.79
CA ASN A 114 4.61 10.31 -1.88
C ASN A 114 3.68 10.03 -3.06
N PRO A 115 2.87 11.00 -3.53
CA PRO A 115 2.03 10.85 -4.72
C PRO A 115 2.81 10.40 -5.96
N ASP A 116 4.03 10.91 -6.17
CA ASP A 116 4.88 10.51 -7.29
C ASP A 116 5.32 9.05 -7.20
N ALA A 117 5.39 8.48 -5.98
CA ALA A 117 5.68 7.05 -5.80
C ALA A 117 4.50 6.18 -6.25
N ILE A 118 3.27 6.62 -5.97
CA ILE A 118 2.05 5.94 -6.43
C ILE A 118 1.98 6.01 -7.97
N ASP A 119 2.13 7.20 -8.56
CA ASP A 119 2.13 7.38 -10.01
C ASP A 119 3.22 6.53 -10.67
N SER A 120 4.44 6.54 -10.13
CA SER A 120 5.55 5.71 -10.65
C SER A 120 5.25 4.21 -10.58
N LEU A 121 4.59 3.72 -9.52
CA LEU A 121 4.19 2.31 -9.45
C LEU A 121 3.20 1.96 -10.55
N ILE A 122 2.17 2.80 -10.76
CA ILE A 122 1.13 2.60 -11.78
C ILE A 122 1.73 2.64 -13.19
N GLU A 123 2.55 3.64 -13.50
CA GLU A 123 3.22 3.79 -14.80
C GLU A 123 4.10 2.58 -15.16
N ASN A 124 4.74 1.97 -14.17
CA ASN A 124 5.58 0.78 -14.34
C ASN A 124 4.84 -0.55 -14.16
N HIS A 125 3.55 -0.51 -13.83
CA HIS A 125 2.72 -1.69 -13.76
C HIS A 125 2.36 -2.17 -15.17
N THR A 126 2.88 -3.31 -15.55
CA THR A 126 2.66 -3.89 -16.90
C THR A 126 1.89 -5.22 -16.81
N GLY A 127 1.01 -5.32 -15.84
CA GLY A 127 0.19 -6.48 -15.55
C GLY A 127 0.71 -7.37 -14.42
N GLY A 128 -0.19 -8.14 -13.83
CA GLY A 128 0.08 -9.05 -12.72
C GLY A 128 0.08 -8.37 -11.35
N VAL A 129 1.15 -8.53 -10.59
CA VAL A 129 1.35 -7.91 -9.27
C VAL A 129 2.62 -7.06 -9.28
N SER A 130 2.53 -5.85 -8.77
CA SER A 130 3.67 -4.95 -8.58
C SER A 130 3.75 -4.45 -7.14
N ASN A 131 4.97 -4.25 -6.64
CA ASN A 131 5.22 -3.68 -5.31
C ASN A 131 6.33 -2.62 -5.40
N ALA A 132 6.17 -1.53 -4.67
CA ALA A 132 7.15 -0.46 -4.59
C ALA A 132 8.27 -0.78 -3.60
N TYR A 133 9.47 -0.27 -3.87
CA TYR A 133 10.58 -0.32 -2.94
C TYR A 133 11.46 0.94 -3.03
N VAL A 134 12.20 1.20 -1.96
CA VAL A 134 13.25 2.22 -1.87
C VAL A 134 14.57 1.58 -1.49
N ASP A 135 15.69 2.25 -1.78
CA ASP A 135 16.98 1.82 -1.24
C ASP A 135 17.11 2.23 0.24
N ILE A 136 17.77 1.39 1.02
CA ILE A 136 18.16 1.68 2.40
C ILE A 136 19.58 2.18 2.37
N ASP A 137 19.79 3.41 2.79
CA ASP A 137 21.08 4.08 2.93
C ASP A 137 21.52 4.25 4.40
N ASP A 138 20.66 3.85 5.34
CA ASP A 138 20.87 3.93 6.77
C ASP A 138 20.98 2.52 7.39
N ASP A 139 22.12 2.28 8.07
CA ASP A 139 22.40 1.01 8.74
C ASP A 139 21.40 0.69 9.87
N TYR A 140 20.83 1.71 10.52
CA TYR A 140 19.77 1.52 11.51
C TYR A 140 18.53 0.93 10.88
N LYS A 141 18.04 1.48 9.76
CA LYS A 141 16.89 0.95 9.01
C LYS A 141 17.15 -0.49 8.51
N LEU A 142 18.39 -0.78 8.11
CA LEU A 142 18.76 -2.11 7.63
C LEU A 142 18.55 -3.19 8.70
N HIS A 143 18.83 -2.88 9.96
CA HIS A 143 18.71 -3.81 11.08
C HIS A 143 17.38 -3.71 11.86
N ASP A 144 16.55 -2.71 11.58
CA ASP A 144 15.23 -2.56 12.18
C ASP A 144 14.28 -3.66 11.66
N LYS A 145 13.75 -4.47 12.59
CA LYS A 145 12.78 -5.54 12.28
C LYS A 145 11.40 -5.03 11.85
N ASN A 146 11.09 -3.76 12.08
CA ASN A 146 9.85 -3.16 11.60
C ASN A 146 9.95 -2.81 10.11
N VAL A 147 11.14 -2.59 9.60
CA VAL A 147 11.42 -2.39 8.18
C VAL A 147 11.49 -3.73 7.47
N VAL A 148 10.64 -3.97 6.49
CA VAL A 148 10.67 -5.17 5.66
C VAL A 148 11.67 -4.97 4.52
N LYS A 149 12.63 -5.90 4.38
CA LYS A 149 13.59 -5.91 3.27
C LYS A 149 13.11 -6.84 2.18
N VAL A 150 13.43 -6.52 0.94
CA VAL A 150 13.12 -7.33 -0.22
C VAL A 150 14.37 -7.72 -0.99
N ALA A 151 14.60 -9.02 -1.17
CA ALA A 151 15.60 -9.52 -2.10
C ALA A 151 15.03 -9.52 -3.52
N ILE A 152 15.72 -8.87 -4.44
CA ILE A 152 15.28 -8.71 -5.84
C ILE A 152 16.21 -9.49 -6.76
N GLY A 153 15.64 -10.26 -7.66
CA GLY A 153 16.40 -10.98 -8.68
C GLY A 153 17.02 -10.03 -9.71
N THR A 154 18.23 -10.39 -10.17
CA THR A 154 18.90 -9.66 -11.26
C THR A 154 18.11 -9.83 -12.56
N PRO A 155 17.88 -8.75 -13.29
CA PRO A 155 17.05 -8.81 -14.49
C PRO A 155 17.77 -9.53 -15.64
N GLN A 156 17.32 -10.70 -15.96
CA GLN A 156 17.44 -11.17 -17.33
C GLN A 156 16.26 -10.55 -18.08
N LEU A 157 16.46 -9.55 -18.93
CA LEU A 157 15.43 -8.86 -19.71
C LEU A 157 14.70 -7.67 -18.99
N LEU A 158 15.40 -6.80 -18.28
CA LEU A 158 14.87 -5.51 -17.79
C LEU A 158 13.70 -5.60 -16.77
N LYS A 159 13.37 -6.75 -16.22
CA LYS A 159 12.29 -6.92 -15.24
C LYS A 159 12.85 -7.41 -13.92
N THR A 160 12.60 -6.64 -12.87
CA THR A 160 12.98 -6.96 -11.50
C THR A 160 11.83 -7.61 -10.77
N TYR A 161 12.05 -8.78 -10.17
CA TYR A 161 11.03 -9.50 -9.40
C TYR A 161 11.52 -9.77 -7.99
N ALA A 162 10.60 -9.73 -7.04
CA ALA A 162 10.88 -10.18 -5.68
C ALA A 162 11.24 -11.66 -5.67
N LEU A 163 12.31 -11.99 -4.95
CA LEU A 163 12.73 -13.36 -4.66
C LEU A 163 12.25 -13.77 -3.25
N HIS A 164 12.33 -12.84 -2.32
CA HIS A 164 11.93 -13.05 -0.93
C HIS A 164 11.77 -11.72 -0.20
N TYR A 165 10.93 -11.72 0.84
CA TYR A 165 10.76 -10.61 1.77
C TYR A 165 11.12 -11.09 3.18
N SER A 166 11.81 -10.25 3.95
CA SER A 166 12.16 -10.59 5.34
C SER A 166 12.34 -9.35 6.20
N ARG A 167 12.11 -9.51 7.50
CA ARG A 167 12.48 -8.52 8.52
C ARG A 167 13.95 -8.58 8.90
N LEU A 168 14.67 -9.62 8.45
CA LEU A 168 16.12 -9.72 8.58
C LEU A 168 16.84 -8.88 7.50
N PRO A 169 18.11 -8.48 7.70
CA PRO A 169 18.87 -7.65 6.77
C PRO A 169 19.37 -8.44 5.54
N ILE A 170 18.45 -8.96 4.73
CA ILE A 170 18.76 -9.78 3.53
C ILE A 170 19.16 -8.96 2.32
N SER A 171 18.88 -7.67 2.30
CA SER A 171 19.21 -6.74 1.23
C SER A 171 19.15 -5.30 1.71
N ASN A 172 19.69 -4.37 0.93
CA ASN A 172 19.58 -2.91 1.17
C ASN A 172 18.34 -2.30 0.48
N LYS A 173 17.24 -3.01 0.37
CA LYS A 173 16.00 -2.52 -0.24
C LYS A 173 14.84 -2.71 0.72
N GLN A 174 14.17 -1.60 1.03
CA GLN A 174 12.97 -1.59 1.85
C GLN A 174 11.75 -1.75 0.95
N GLN A 175 10.91 -2.73 1.24
CA GLN A 175 9.58 -2.86 0.68
C GLN A 175 8.66 -1.79 1.27
N LEU A 176 7.87 -1.12 0.43
CA LEU A 176 6.82 -0.22 0.87
C LEU A 176 5.45 -0.91 0.86
N GLY A 177 4.54 -0.44 1.70
CA GLY A 177 3.16 -0.87 1.75
C GLY A 177 2.33 -0.34 0.55
N LEU A 178 2.90 -0.36 -0.64
CA LEU A 178 2.30 0.15 -1.86
C LEU A 178 2.35 -0.91 -2.96
N TYR A 179 1.17 -1.40 -3.38
CA TYR A 179 1.02 -2.52 -4.31
C TYR A 179 0.06 -2.17 -5.42
N ALA A 180 0.33 -2.66 -6.65
CA ALA A 180 -0.61 -2.59 -7.76
C ALA A 180 -0.93 -4.00 -8.27
N PHE A 181 -2.19 -4.23 -8.61
CA PHE A 181 -2.71 -5.52 -9.03
C PHE A 181 -3.62 -5.37 -10.24
N ASP A 182 -3.52 -6.31 -11.18
CA ASP A 182 -4.65 -6.56 -12.07
C ASP A 182 -5.81 -7.16 -11.25
N ARG A 183 -7.04 -6.97 -11.72
CA ARG A 183 -8.25 -7.45 -11.04
C ARG A 183 -8.17 -8.94 -10.68
N ASP A 184 -7.82 -9.79 -11.63
CA ASP A 184 -7.74 -11.24 -11.46
C ASP A 184 -6.70 -11.65 -10.41
N MET A 185 -5.56 -10.95 -10.36
CA MET A 185 -4.53 -11.19 -9.34
C MET A 185 -5.02 -10.84 -7.94
N LEU A 186 -5.74 -9.74 -7.79
CA LEU A 186 -6.29 -9.36 -6.49
C LEU A 186 -7.45 -10.28 -6.07
N GLU A 187 -8.34 -10.68 -6.99
CA GLU A 187 -9.41 -11.66 -6.74
C GLU A 187 -8.87 -13.04 -6.31
N MET A 188 -7.72 -13.43 -6.87
CA MET A 188 -7.07 -14.70 -6.53
C MET A 188 -6.48 -14.71 -5.12
N PHE A 189 -6.05 -13.57 -4.58
CA PHE A 189 -5.25 -13.47 -3.36
C PHE A 189 -5.84 -14.21 -2.15
N PRO A 190 -7.13 -14.06 -1.79
CA PRO A 190 -7.73 -14.75 -0.64
C PRO A 190 -7.76 -16.28 -0.78
N ASN A 191 -7.72 -16.79 -2.00
CA ASN A 191 -7.79 -18.21 -2.34
C ASN A 191 -6.42 -18.89 -2.37
N LEU A 192 -5.33 -18.12 -2.37
CA LEU A 192 -3.98 -18.66 -2.31
C LEU A 192 -3.68 -19.20 -0.91
N PRO A 193 -3.04 -20.38 -0.79
CA PRO A 193 -2.57 -20.89 0.48
C PRO A 193 -1.61 -19.92 1.17
N VAL A 194 -1.82 -19.69 2.46
CA VAL A 194 -0.89 -18.92 3.30
C VAL A 194 0.32 -19.78 3.62
N GLY A 195 1.50 -19.35 3.15
CA GLY A 195 2.75 -20.06 3.34
C GLY A 195 3.38 -19.86 4.72
N GLU A 196 4.44 -20.60 5.01
CA GLU A 196 5.13 -20.52 6.30
C GLU A 196 5.95 -19.23 6.43
N ASN A 197 6.54 -18.72 5.31
CA ASN A 197 7.26 -17.45 5.38
C ASN A 197 6.30 -16.26 5.55
N GLU A 198 5.13 -16.27 4.90
CA GLU A 198 4.12 -15.24 5.14
C GLU A 198 3.71 -15.19 6.61
N LYS A 199 3.47 -16.34 7.24
CA LYS A 199 3.12 -16.44 8.66
C LYS A 199 4.23 -15.91 9.59
N SER A 200 5.47 -16.29 9.33
CA SER A 200 6.60 -15.93 10.17
C SER A 200 7.04 -14.48 10.02
N GLU A 201 7.04 -13.95 8.81
CA GLU A 201 7.47 -12.58 8.50
C GLU A 201 6.32 -11.57 8.60
N SER A 202 5.05 -12.04 8.54
CA SER A 202 3.85 -11.19 8.47
C SER A 202 3.93 -10.21 7.29
N VAL A 203 4.28 -10.71 6.11
CA VAL A 203 4.40 -9.95 4.87
C VAL A 203 3.51 -10.56 3.78
N GLU A 204 2.44 -9.85 3.42
CA GLU A 204 1.38 -10.35 2.53
C GLU A 204 1.89 -10.75 1.14
N MET A 205 2.89 -10.05 0.59
CA MET A 205 3.43 -10.34 -0.73
C MET A 205 4.15 -11.70 -0.83
N LEU A 206 4.54 -12.28 0.31
CA LEU A 206 5.08 -13.65 0.34
C LEU A 206 4.04 -14.66 -0.12
N ARG A 207 2.74 -14.41 0.04
CA ARG A 207 1.68 -15.29 -0.47
C ARG A 207 1.80 -15.52 -1.96
N TYR A 208 2.05 -14.49 -2.75
CA TYR A 208 2.29 -14.66 -4.19
C TYR A 208 3.59 -15.41 -4.47
N VAL A 209 4.69 -15.02 -3.83
CA VAL A 209 6.02 -15.62 -4.06
C VAL A 209 6.04 -17.09 -3.69
N GLU A 210 5.48 -17.47 -2.54
CA GLU A 210 5.43 -18.88 -2.08
C GLU A 210 4.50 -19.76 -2.95
N ASN A 211 3.53 -19.16 -3.64
CA ASN A 211 2.67 -19.85 -4.61
C ASN A 211 3.21 -19.77 -6.06
N GLY A 212 4.48 -19.39 -6.24
CA GLY A 212 5.16 -19.38 -7.54
C GLY A 212 4.77 -18.23 -8.46
N LEU A 213 4.04 -17.24 -7.96
CA LEU A 213 3.63 -16.07 -8.71
C LEU A 213 4.69 -14.96 -8.60
N LYS A 214 4.81 -14.16 -9.66
CA LYS A 214 5.83 -13.13 -9.74
C LYS A 214 5.29 -11.80 -9.22
N VAL A 215 6.02 -11.18 -8.29
CA VAL A 215 5.79 -9.81 -7.85
C VAL A 215 6.85 -8.92 -8.48
N ARG A 216 6.44 -8.01 -9.36
CA ARG A 216 7.35 -7.03 -9.98
C ARG A 216 7.72 -5.97 -8.95
N MET A 217 9.00 -5.60 -8.93
CA MET A 217 9.51 -4.58 -8.03
C MET A 217 9.77 -3.27 -8.78
N THR A 218 9.15 -2.19 -8.34
CA THR A 218 9.31 -0.83 -8.88
C THR A 218 10.06 0.02 -7.87
N LYS A 219 11.21 0.56 -8.26
CA LYS A 219 11.94 1.54 -7.44
C LYS A 219 11.21 2.88 -7.49
N VAL A 220 10.94 3.44 -6.32
CA VAL A 220 10.26 4.74 -6.19
C VAL A 220 11.08 5.68 -5.31
N LYS A 221 10.65 6.94 -5.22
CA LYS A 221 11.17 7.94 -4.28
C LYS A 221 10.13 8.16 -3.19
N ASP A 222 10.44 7.72 -1.98
CA ASP A 222 9.60 7.86 -0.81
C ASP A 222 10.47 7.81 0.46
N GLU A 223 9.97 8.37 1.57
CA GLU A 223 10.66 8.32 2.86
C GLU A 223 10.49 6.98 3.58
N GLY A 224 9.46 6.21 3.21
CA GLY A 224 9.12 4.92 3.81
C GLY A 224 8.77 5.06 5.30
N LEU A 225 7.99 6.11 5.64
CA LEU A 225 7.58 6.42 7.01
C LEU A 225 6.16 5.89 7.25
N SER A 226 6.06 4.75 7.89
CA SER A 226 4.78 4.17 8.35
C SER A 226 4.58 4.41 9.85
N VAL A 227 3.31 4.41 10.26
CA VAL A 227 2.91 4.55 11.68
C VAL A 227 2.31 3.25 12.17
N ASP A 228 3.06 2.52 12.98
CA ASP A 228 2.61 1.29 13.63
C ASP A 228 2.40 1.45 15.14
N THR A 229 3.12 2.40 15.74
CA THR A 229 3.11 2.68 17.16
C THR A 229 2.90 4.18 17.43
N ILE A 230 2.68 4.54 18.70
CA ILE A 230 2.59 5.96 19.12
C ILE A 230 3.94 6.67 18.91
N GLU A 231 5.05 5.97 19.05
CA GLU A 231 6.38 6.50 18.79
C GLU A 231 6.57 6.86 17.31
N ASP A 232 6.08 6.01 16.40
CA ASP A 232 6.13 6.31 14.96
C ASP A 232 5.26 7.52 14.62
N LEU A 233 4.07 7.64 15.25
CA LEU A 233 3.21 8.81 15.07
C LEU A 233 3.95 10.09 15.45
N ARG A 234 4.65 10.12 16.60
CA ARG A 234 5.44 11.28 17.04
C ARG A 234 6.56 11.62 16.07
N ARG A 235 7.25 10.60 15.53
CA ARG A 235 8.30 10.81 14.51
C ARG A 235 7.72 11.49 13.25
N VAL A 236 6.56 11.03 12.80
CA VAL A 236 5.87 11.64 11.66
C VAL A 236 5.44 13.07 11.97
N GLU A 237 4.93 13.35 13.18
CA GLU A 237 4.59 14.73 13.61
C GLU A 237 5.81 15.66 13.61
N GLU A 238 6.94 15.17 14.10
CA GLU A 238 8.19 15.92 14.09
C GLU A 238 8.71 16.15 12.66
N TYR A 239 8.64 15.13 11.82
CA TYR A 239 9.03 15.26 10.41
C TYR A 239 8.23 16.36 9.71
N ILE A 240 6.89 16.36 9.86
CA ILE A 240 6.00 17.38 9.25
C ILE A 240 6.32 18.79 9.74
N LYS A 241 6.78 18.98 10.97
CA LYS A 241 7.14 20.31 11.51
C LYS A 241 8.45 20.85 10.94
N ASN A 242 9.30 19.98 10.41
CA ASN A 242 10.65 20.33 9.95
C ASN A 242 10.74 20.47 8.42
N VAL A 243 9.68 20.13 7.68
CA VAL A 243 9.54 20.24 6.23
C VAL A 243 8.56 21.36 5.88
#